data_5a67b16acc7447913987014d0c9434d4
#
_entry.id   5a67b16acc7447913987014d0c9434d4
#
_cell.length_a   1.000
_cell.length_b   1.000
_cell.length_c   1.000
_cell.angle_alpha   90.00
_cell.angle_beta   90.00
_cell.angle_gamma   90.00
#
_symmetry.space_group_name_H-M   'P 1'
#
loop_
_entity.id
_entity.type
_entity.pdbx_description
1 polymer ?
#
loop_
_entity_poly.entity_id
_entity_poly.type
_entity_poly.pdbx_seq_one_letter_code
_entity_poly.pdbx_strand_id
1 'polypeptide(L)'
;SNSPLISKDYLAKDRIYHIIYYPGIKLLEKNKGNFIYQTIFKFKNKIKKEIEKIMPFPEVSILQAITLGYKQALSNETKETLNITGTRHIVAISGMHIVILSWIIMYLLIVIGLWRGQAFYFAIALMILFIIMVGAPASAVRAGIMAGILLLGEKIGRLRNSGRIAVFAGVIMLVFNPLLLRYDVGFQLSFLAVLGIIYLKPIFDKWIEKWHKKQEISSMLQIITMTLAAQIATLPILIYNFGRISFISPLANVLIVPLLPFIMSLGLAFNIGTIIWPFLGEILIWPLYMGLA
;
A
#
# COMPACT_ATOMS: atom_id res chain seq x y z
N SER A 1 5.20 -9.75 30.62
CA SER A 1 4.93 -8.77 29.55
C SER A 1 6.14 -8.72 28.62
N ASN A 2 6.18 -9.65 27.68
CA ASN A 2 7.19 -9.65 26.64
C ASN A 2 6.66 -8.75 25.53
N SER A 3 7.05 -7.45 25.56
CA SER A 3 7.10 -6.67 24.34
C SER A 3 7.96 -7.47 23.35
N PRO A 4 7.53 -7.69 22.10
CA PRO A 4 8.38 -8.32 21.13
C PRO A 4 9.61 -7.43 21.02
N LEU A 5 10.72 -7.95 21.51
CA LEU A 5 12.03 -7.38 21.29
C LEU A 5 12.09 -7.07 19.82
N ILE A 6 12.15 -5.78 19.49
CA ILE A 6 12.55 -5.36 18.16
C ILE A 6 13.88 -6.04 17.97
N SER A 7 13.88 -7.16 17.25
CA SER A 7 15.06 -8.02 17.22
C SER A 7 16.20 -7.15 16.69
N LYS A 8 17.36 -7.26 17.30
CA LYS A 8 18.58 -6.57 16.88
C LYS A 8 18.76 -6.65 15.36
N ASP A 9 18.38 -7.78 14.82
CA ASP A 9 18.44 -8.13 13.41
C ASP A 9 17.45 -7.33 12.54
N TYR A 10 16.24 -7.04 13.06
CA TYR A 10 15.25 -6.23 12.34
C TYR A 10 15.71 -4.78 12.17
N LEU A 11 16.38 -4.23 13.16
CA LEU A 11 16.94 -2.88 13.10
C LEU A 11 18.23 -2.82 12.26
N ALA A 12 19.01 -3.90 12.25
CA ALA A 12 20.24 -3.99 11.46
C ALA A 12 19.98 -3.84 9.95
N LYS A 13 18.81 -4.26 9.43
CA LYS A 13 18.43 -4.04 8.03
C LYS A 13 18.36 -2.55 7.64
N ASP A 14 17.95 -1.71 8.58
CA ASP A 14 17.87 -0.25 8.43
C ASP A 14 19.14 0.46 8.90
N ARG A 15 20.22 -0.31 9.18
CA ARG A 15 21.51 0.16 9.70
C ARG A 15 21.39 0.89 11.04
N ILE A 16 20.39 0.52 11.85
CA ILE A 16 20.19 1.03 13.20
C ILE A 16 20.84 0.03 14.17
N TYR A 17 21.96 0.40 14.78
CA TYR A 17 22.72 -0.47 15.67
C TYR A 17 22.53 -0.13 17.15
N HIS A 18 22.01 1.07 17.44
CA HIS A 18 21.82 1.56 18.81
C HIS A 18 20.45 2.21 18.97
N ILE A 19 19.81 1.97 20.09
CA ILE A 19 18.54 2.60 20.49
C ILE A 19 18.79 3.31 21.80
N ILE A 20 18.38 4.56 21.89
CA ILE A 20 18.41 5.35 23.12
C ILE A 20 16.98 5.47 23.62
N TYR A 21 16.72 4.98 24.83
CA TYR A 21 15.43 5.13 25.49
C TYR A 21 15.37 6.46 26.23
N TYR A 22 14.30 7.23 26.00
CA TYR A 22 14.07 8.54 26.63
C TYR A 22 15.24 9.52 26.48
N PRO A 23 15.70 9.81 25.26
CA PRO A 23 16.80 10.75 25.08
C PRO A 23 16.41 12.15 25.50
N GLY A 24 17.32 12.84 26.21
CA GLY A 24 17.21 14.29 26.40
C GLY A 24 17.49 15.01 25.09
N ILE A 25 16.45 15.53 24.44
CA ILE A 25 16.58 16.20 23.13
C ILE A 25 16.68 17.70 23.32
N LYS A 26 17.75 18.31 22.83
CA LYS A 26 17.93 19.75 22.78
C LYS A 26 17.94 20.22 21.33
N LEU A 27 16.98 21.05 20.96
CA LEU A 27 16.94 21.60 19.61
C LEU A 27 18.06 22.63 19.45
N LEU A 28 19.08 22.31 18.65
CA LEU A 28 20.22 23.19 18.41
C LEU A 28 19.91 24.23 17.35
N GLU A 29 19.29 23.83 16.24
CA GLU A 29 19.00 24.71 15.11
C GLU A 29 17.68 24.34 14.42
N LYS A 30 16.99 25.34 13.89
CA LYS A 30 15.75 25.17 13.11
C LYS A 30 16.04 25.32 11.61
N ASN A 31 15.24 24.66 10.78
CA ASN A 31 15.22 24.83 9.30
C ASN A 31 16.48 24.37 8.53
N LYS A 32 17.35 23.53 9.07
CA LYS A 32 18.49 22.94 8.33
C LYS A 32 18.17 21.62 7.63
N GLY A 33 16.90 21.20 7.59
CA GLY A 33 16.48 20.00 6.84
C GLY A 33 16.50 20.21 5.32
N ASN A 34 16.49 19.10 4.58
CA ASN A 34 16.39 19.15 3.11
C ASN A 34 15.06 19.82 2.72
N PHE A 35 15.14 20.83 1.85
CA PHE A 35 14.02 21.65 1.38
C PHE A 35 12.88 20.80 0.77
N ILE A 36 13.22 19.76 0.01
CA ILE A 36 12.24 18.86 -0.61
C ILE A 36 11.41 18.14 0.47
N TYR A 37 12.09 17.54 1.46
CA TYR A 37 11.39 16.87 2.56
C TYR A 37 10.54 17.83 3.38
N GLN A 38 11.06 19.03 3.68
CA GLN A 38 10.30 20.04 4.42
C GLN A 38 9.01 20.43 3.68
N THR A 39 9.09 20.63 2.36
CA THR A 39 7.93 20.99 1.53
C THR A 39 6.91 19.88 1.48
N ILE A 40 7.35 18.64 1.26
CA ILE A 40 6.47 17.47 1.23
C ILE A 40 5.77 17.28 2.57
N PHE A 41 6.49 17.36 3.69
CA PHE A 41 5.90 17.19 5.02
C PHE A 41 5.01 18.36 5.42
N LYS A 42 5.32 19.60 5.04
CA LYS A 42 4.42 20.74 5.22
C LYS A 42 3.10 20.54 4.47
N PHE A 43 3.18 20.08 3.22
CA PHE A 43 2.00 19.77 2.41
C PHE A 43 1.17 18.64 3.03
N LYS A 44 1.81 17.53 3.40
CA LYS A 44 1.17 16.41 4.10
C LYS A 44 0.45 16.85 5.38
N ASN A 45 1.11 17.66 6.22
CA ASN A 45 0.53 18.16 7.47
C ASN A 45 -0.61 19.15 7.23
N LYS A 46 -0.56 19.95 6.14
CA LYS A 46 -1.66 20.82 5.75
C LYS A 46 -2.89 19.99 5.39
N ILE A 47 -2.73 18.98 4.52
CA ILE A 47 -3.81 18.07 4.15
C ILE A 47 -4.41 17.44 5.41
N LYS A 48 -3.58 16.87 6.27
CA LYS A 48 -4.01 16.23 7.51
C LYS A 48 -4.91 17.13 8.34
N LYS A 49 -4.48 18.37 8.58
CA LYS A 49 -5.24 19.34 9.39
C LYS A 49 -6.58 19.71 8.76
N GLU A 50 -6.63 19.88 7.44
CA GLU A 50 -7.90 20.24 6.77
C GLU A 50 -8.91 19.08 6.80
N ILE A 51 -8.45 17.85 6.62
CA ILE A 51 -9.30 16.66 6.69
C ILE A 51 -9.87 16.47 8.11
N GLU A 52 -9.05 16.67 9.15
CA GLU A 52 -9.45 16.55 10.56
C GLU A 52 -10.53 17.54 10.98
N LYS A 53 -10.69 18.65 10.27
CA LYS A 53 -11.76 19.61 10.53
C LYS A 53 -13.13 19.16 10.02
N ILE A 54 -13.13 18.33 8.96
CA ILE A 54 -14.35 18.02 8.21
C ILE A 54 -14.85 16.60 8.54
N MET A 55 -13.93 15.64 8.74
CA MET A 55 -14.27 14.24 8.94
C MET A 55 -14.07 13.80 10.38
N PRO A 56 -15.06 13.11 11.01
CA PRO A 56 -14.96 12.62 12.37
C PRO A 56 -14.03 11.39 12.49
N PHE A 57 -13.68 11.05 13.73
CA PHE A 57 -13.06 9.78 14.08
C PHE A 57 -14.12 8.67 14.20
N PRO A 58 -13.83 7.39 13.81
CA PRO A 58 -12.53 6.84 13.38
C PRO A 58 -12.21 6.95 11.89
N GLU A 59 -13.14 7.34 11.03
CA GLU A 59 -13.05 7.33 9.57
C GLU A 59 -11.90 8.19 9.05
N VAL A 60 -11.70 9.37 9.65
CA VAL A 60 -10.57 10.25 9.29
C VAL A 60 -9.22 9.55 9.45
N SER A 61 -9.07 8.71 10.47
CA SER A 61 -7.83 8.00 10.73
C SER A 61 -7.56 6.89 9.70
N ILE A 62 -8.62 6.24 9.23
CA ILE A 62 -8.54 5.24 8.16
C ILE A 62 -8.17 5.92 6.84
N LEU A 63 -8.83 7.03 6.51
CA LEU A 63 -8.53 7.81 5.31
C LEU A 63 -7.08 8.30 5.30
N GLN A 64 -6.61 8.88 6.40
CA GLN A 64 -5.23 9.33 6.55
C GLN A 64 -4.23 8.19 6.42
N ALA A 65 -4.55 7.02 6.94
CA ALA A 65 -3.68 5.86 6.82
C ALA A 65 -3.58 5.35 5.36
N ILE A 66 -4.70 5.31 4.63
CA ILE A 66 -4.78 4.84 3.24
C ILE A 66 -4.14 5.86 2.27
N THR A 67 -4.42 7.17 2.44
CA THR A 67 -4.00 8.19 1.48
C THR A 67 -2.66 8.85 1.81
N LEU A 68 -2.38 9.05 3.10
CA LEU A 68 -1.18 9.75 3.57
C LEU A 68 -0.16 8.84 4.28
N GLY A 69 -0.51 7.57 4.51
CA GLY A 69 0.34 6.63 5.24
C GLY A 69 0.44 6.89 6.75
N TYR A 70 -0.51 7.60 7.34
CA TYR A 70 -0.47 8.02 8.75
C TYR A 70 -1.06 6.95 9.67
N LYS A 71 -0.40 5.81 9.79
CA LYS A 71 -0.85 4.64 10.59
C LYS A 71 -0.93 4.92 12.11
N GLN A 72 -0.25 5.95 12.58
CA GLN A 72 -0.20 6.30 14.00
C GLN A 72 -1.53 6.87 14.49
N ALA A 73 -2.34 7.46 13.60
CA ALA A 73 -3.64 8.02 13.91
C ALA A 73 -4.71 6.95 14.24
N LEU A 74 -4.48 5.70 13.87
CA LEU A 74 -5.42 4.60 14.13
C LEU A 74 -5.47 4.27 15.62
N SER A 75 -6.69 4.18 16.17
CA SER A 75 -6.91 3.72 17.55
C SER A 75 -6.48 2.25 17.72
N ASN A 76 -6.22 1.83 18.96
CA ASN A 76 -5.87 0.44 19.21
C ASN A 76 -7.04 -0.49 18.92
N GLU A 77 -8.27 -0.06 19.16
CA GLU A 77 -9.50 -0.78 18.85
C GLU A 77 -9.63 -1.01 17.33
N THR A 78 -9.48 0.05 16.52
CA THR A 78 -9.49 -0.06 15.06
C THR A 78 -8.39 -1.00 14.55
N LYS A 79 -7.18 -0.92 15.13
CA LYS A 79 -6.09 -1.83 14.78
C LYS A 79 -6.42 -3.29 15.10
N GLU A 80 -7.11 -3.55 16.21
CA GLU A 80 -7.49 -4.89 16.60
C GLU A 80 -8.59 -5.45 15.70
N THR A 81 -9.62 -4.67 15.40
CA THR A 81 -10.67 -5.02 14.43
C THR A 81 -10.08 -5.38 13.05
N LEU A 82 -9.15 -4.55 12.54
CA LEU A 82 -8.46 -4.82 11.28
C LEU A 82 -7.57 -6.08 11.33
N ASN A 83 -7.02 -6.43 12.50
CA ASN A 83 -6.27 -7.67 12.68
C ASN A 83 -7.20 -8.90 12.67
N ILE A 84 -8.35 -8.83 13.36
CA ILE A 84 -9.34 -9.91 13.42
C ILE A 84 -9.91 -10.19 12.03
N THR A 85 -10.29 -9.15 11.30
CA THR A 85 -10.82 -9.28 9.94
C THR A 85 -9.74 -9.61 8.89
N GLY A 86 -8.44 -9.50 9.25
CA GLY A 86 -7.33 -9.73 8.33
C GLY A 86 -7.16 -8.62 7.28
N THR A 87 -7.81 -7.47 7.47
CA THR A 87 -7.80 -6.33 6.53
C THR A 87 -6.72 -5.28 6.83
N ARG A 88 -5.87 -5.53 7.82
CA ARG A 88 -4.77 -4.62 8.21
C ARG A 88 -3.86 -4.22 7.05
N HIS A 89 -3.70 -5.10 6.07
CA HIS A 89 -2.90 -4.82 4.88
C HIS A 89 -3.51 -3.76 3.96
N ILE A 90 -4.82 -3.49 4.07
CA ILE A 90 -5.55 -2.47 3.31
C ILE A 90 -5.24 -1.07 3.84
N VAL A 91 -5.15 -0.92 5.16
CA VAL A 91 -4.81 0.36 5.79
C VAL A 91 -3.29 0.62 5.76
N ALA A 92 -2.49 -0.43 5.62
CA ALA A 92 -1.07 -0.30 5.36
C ALA A 92 -0.84 -0.05 3.88
N ILE A 93 -0.12 1.04 3.53
CA ILE A 93 0.22 1.29 2.12
C ILE A 93 0.92 0.07 1.55
N SER A 94 0.24 -0.56 0.62
CA SER A 94 0.61 -1.83 -0.02
C SER A 94 0.87 -1.63 -1.52
N GLY A 95 1.30 -2.70 -2.18
CA GLY A 95 1.46 -2.72 -3.63
C GLY A 95 0.21 -2.31 -4.39
N MET A 96 -0.95 -2.72 -3.89
CA MET A 96 -2.24 -2.39 -4.51
C MET A 96 -2.49 -0.88 -4.53
N HIS A 97 -2.17 -0.16 -3.45
CA HIS A 97 -2.29 1.31 -3.39
C HIS A 97 -1.43 1.99 -4.46
N ILE A 98 -0.19 1.53 -4.65
CA ILE A 98 0.71 2.09 -5.65
C ILE A 98 0.21 1.83 -7.08
N VAL A 99 -0.33 0.63 -7.35
CA VAL A 99 -0.92 0.29 -8.65
C VAL A 99 -2.17 1.15 -8.92
N ILE A 100 -3.09 1.26 -7.96
CA ILE A 100 -4.28 2.10 -8.08
C ILE A 100 -3.88 3.57 -8.30
N LEU A 101 -2.94 4.08 -7.50
CA LEU A 101 -2.44 5.44 -7.63
C LEU A 101 -1.81 5.69 -9.01
N SER A 102 -0.98 4.76 -9.50
CA SER A 102 -0.36 4.90 -10.82
C SER A 102 -1.41 4.95 -11.94
N TRP A 103 -2.48 4.16 -11.80
CA TRP A 103 -3.62 4.18 -12.72
C TRP A 103 -4.38 5.51 -12.71
N ILE A 104 -4.70 6.02 -11.51
CA ILE A 104 -5.37 7.31 -11.32
C ILE A 104 -4.51 8.43 -11.93
N ILE A 105 -3.22 8.47 -11.62
CA ILE A 105 -2.29 9.49 -12.13
C ILE A 105 -2.22 9.43 -13.65
N MET A 106 -2.00 8.25 -14.22
CA MET A 106 -1.92 8.09 -15.68
C MET A 106 -3.21 8.55 -16.37
N TYR A 107 -4.38 8.15 -15.83
CA TYR A 107 -5.67 8.55 -16.36
C TYR A 107 -5.86 10.07 -16.31
N LEU A 108 -5.58 10.70 -15.17
CA LEU A 108 -5.70 12.15 -15.02
C LEU A 108 -4.77 12.92 -15.97
N LEU A 109 -3.52 12.48 -16.11
CA LEU A 109 -2.56 13.12 -17.00
C LEU A 109 -2.98 13.03 -18.48
N ILE A 110 -3.56 11.90 -18.89
CA ILE A 110 -4.09 11.74 -20.26
C ILE A 110 -5.35 12.61 -20.45
N VAL A 111 -6.26 12.68 -19.48
CA VAL A 111 -7.46 13.53 -19.53
C VAL A 111 -7.12 15.01 -19.63
N ILE A 112 -6.03 15.46 -18.98
CA ILE A 112 -5.53 16.84 -19.08
C ILE A 112 -4.87 17.12 -20.45
N GLY A 113 -4.72 16.08 -21.31
CA GLY A 113 -4.20 16.22 -22.66
C GLY A 113 -2.71 15.90 -22.83
N LEU A 114 -2.06 15.31 -21.85
CA LEU A 114 -0.67 14.88 -22.02
C LEU A 114 -0.59 13.62 -22.90
N TRP A 115 0.39 13.60 -23.79
CA TRP A 115 0.70 12.40 -24.57
C TRP A 115 1.18 11.28 -23.64
N ARG A 116 0.85 10.04 -24.00
CA ARG A 116 1.25 8.84 -23.21
C ARG A 116 2.71 8.83 -22.80
N GLY A 117 3.62 9.30 -23.69
CA GLY A 117 5.05 9.39 -23.40
C GLY A 117 5.39 10.40 -22.31
N GLN A 118 4.73 11.56 -22.31
CA GLN A 118 4.90 12.59 -21.28
C GLN A 118 4.24 12.14 -19.97
N ALA A 119 3.01 11.63 -20.03
CA ALA A 119 2.28 11.11 -18.88
C ALA A 119 3.07 10.03 -18.13
N PHE A 120 3.81 9.18 -18.85
CA PHE A 120 4.70 8.18 -18.28
C PHE A 120 5.76 8.79 -17.32
N TYR A 121 6.49 9.81 -17.76
CA TYR A 121 7.54 10.43 -16.93
C TYR A 121 6.94 11.13 -15.71
N PHE A 122 5.84 11.87 -15.92
CA PHE A 122 5.14 12.53 -14.83
C PHE A 122 4.54 11.53 -13.83
N ALA A 123 3.97 10.42 -14.30
CA ALA A 123 3.44 9.39 -13.44
C ALA A 123 4.53 8.76 -12.56
N ILE A 124 5.70 8.46 -13.12
CA ILE A 124 6.84 7.96 -12.33
C ILE A 124 7.28 9.00 -11.30
N ALA A 125 7.44 10.27 -11.69
CA ALA A 125 7.85 11.32 -10.79
C ALA A 125 6.86 11.51 -9.63
N LEU A 126 5.55 11.55 -9.91
CA LEU A 126 4.50 11.67 -8.90
C LEU A 126 4.42 10.44 -8.00
N MET A 127 4.64 9.23 -8.55
CA MET A 127 4.69 8.01 -7.77
C MET A 127 5.87 8.01 -6.79
N ILE A 128 7.05 8.44 -7.24
CA ILE A 128 8.23 8.58 -6.36
C ILE A 128 7.94 9.62 -5.27
N LEU A 129 7.36 10.75 -5.63
CA LEU A 129 6.99 11.81 -4.69
C LEU A 129 6.00 11.28 -3.62
N PHE A 130 5.00 10.51 -4.04
CA PHE A 130 4.05 9.86 -3.13
C PHE A 130 4.74 8.88 -2.19
N ILE A 131 5.64 8.02 -2.70
CA ILE A 131 6.39 7.06 -1.88
C ILE A 131 7.21 7.80 -0.81
N ILE A 132 7.86 8.90 -1.17
CA ILE A 132 8.59 9.75 -0.22
C ILE A 132 7.62 10.36 0.80
N MET A 133 6.48 10.90 0.37
CA MET A 133 5.47 11.52 1.23
C MET A 133 4.95 10.55 2.30
N VAL A 134 4.76 9.27 1.96
CA VAL A 134 4.28 8.27 2.91
C VAL A 134 5.39 7.69 3.80
N GLY A 135 6.64 8.13 3.64
CA GLY A 135 7.78 7.72 4.45
C GLY A 135 8.54 6.51 3.91
N ALA A 136 8.43 6.24 2.60
CA ALA A 136 9.13 5.19 1.88
C ALA A 136 9.10 3.80 2.56
N PRO A 137 7.93 3.29 3.01
CA PRO A 137 7.87 1.96 3.60
C PRO A 137 8.30 0.92 2.56
N ALA A 138 8.99 -0.15 2.99
CA ALA A 138 9.54 -1.16 2.09
C ALA A 138 8.50 -1.76 1.13
N SER A 139 7.22 -1.89 1.57
CA SER A 139 6.11 -2.32 0.73
C SER A 139 5.81 -1.36 -0.44
N ALA A 140 5.85 -0.05 -0.19
CA ALA A 140 5.59 0.97 -1.21
C ALA A 140 6.77 1.08 -2.19
N VAL A 141 8.00 1.04 -1.69
CA VAL A 141 9.21 1.06 -2.53
C VAL A 141 9.21 -0.15 -3.49
N ARG A 142 8.94 -1.33 -2.99
CA ARG A 142 8.84 -2.56 -3.77
C ARG A 142 7.79 -2.46 -4.89
N ALA A 143 6.58 -2.00 -4.51
CA ALA A 143 5.51 -1.80 -5.47
C ALA A 143 5.84 -0.72 -6.51
N GLY A 144 6.52 0.35 -6.09
CA GLY A 144 7.00 1.39 -6.99
C GLY A 144 8.01 0.86 -8.02
N ILE A 145 8.94 0.02 -7.60
CA ILE A 145 9.88 -0.64 -8.51
C ILE A 145 9.13 -1.55 -9.50
N MET A 146 8.20 -2.39 -9.00
CA MET A 146 7.40 -3.27 -9.86
C MET A 146 6.54 -2.47 -10.86
N ALA A 147 5.86 -1.42 -10.39
CA ALA A 147 5.05 -0.56 -11.25
C ALA A 147 5.91 0.19 -12.27
N GLY A 148 7.08 0.68 -11.88
CA GLY A 148 8.04 1.31 -12.79
C GLY A 148 8.51 0.37 -13.90
N ILE A 149 8.86 -0.88 -13.56
CA ILE A 149 9.24 -1.91 -14.55
C ILE A 149 8.06 -2.24 -15.48
N LEU A 150 6.83 -2.31 -14.94
CA LEU A 150 5.62 -2.53 -15.71
C LEU A 150 5.38 -1.42 -16.72
N LEU A 151 5.42 -0.17 -16.28
CA LEU A 151 5.25 1.01 -17.13
C LEU A 151 6.36 1.10 -18.20
N LEU A 152 7.61 0.76 -17.85
CA LEU A 152 8.70 0.66 -18.81
C LEU A 152 8.44 -0.43 -19.85
N GLY A 153 7.98 -1.61 -19.42
CA GLY A 153 7.63 -2.72 -20.30
C GLY A 153 6.53 -2.32 -21.30
N GLU A 154 5.51 -1.60 -20.86
CA GLU A 154 4.45 -1.07 -21.73
C GLU A 154 5.00 -0.07 -22.77
N LYS A 155 5.89 0.82 -22.34
CA LYS A 155 6.52 1.80 -23.24
C LYS A 155 7.38 1.15 -24.32
N ILE A 156 8.03 0.02 -24.01
CA ILE A 156 8.90 -0.72 -24.94
C ILE A 156 8.09 -1.74 -25.78
N GLY A 157 6.77 -1.87 -25.53
CA GLY A 157 5.90 -2.82 -26.25
C GLY A 157 6.15 -4.29 -25.87
N ARG A 158 6.76 -4.58 -24.71
CA ARG A 158 6.98 -5.94 -24.24
C ARG A 158 5.79 -6.50 -23.48
N LEU A 159 5.51 -7.79 -23.71
CA LEU A 159 4.45 -8.52 -23.03
C LEU A 159 4.68 -8.54 -21.50
N ARG A 160 3.59 -8.36 -20.75
CA ARG A 160 3.57 -8.40 -19.29
C ARG A 160 3.78 -9.84 -18.82
N ASN A 161 4.89 -10.09 -18.14
CA ASN A 161 5.10 -11.33 -17.40
C ASN A 161 5.33 -10.99 -15.94
N SER A 162 4.28 -11.13 -15.12
CA SER A 162 4.29 -10.76 -13.71
C SER A 162 5.41 -11.45 -12.92
N GLY A 163 5.72 -12.71 -13.26
CA GLY A 163 6.81 -13.45 -12.62
C GLY A 163 8.18 -12.82 -12.87
N ARG A 164 8.47 -12.46 -14.12
CA ARG A 164 9.75 -11.81 -14.46
C ARG A 164 9.88 -10.45 -13.80
N ILE A 165 8.79 -9.67 -13.75
CA ILE A 165 8.75 -8.36 -13.11
C ILE A 165 9.04 -8.50 -11.61
N ALA A 166 8.40 -9.48 -10.94
CA ALA A 166 8.64 -9.75 -9.53
C ALA A 166 10.09 -10.14 -9.25
N VAL A 167 10.66 -11.06 -10.05
CA VAL A 167 12.06 -11.47 -9.91
C VAL A 167 13.00 -10.28 -10.12
N PHE A 168 12.78 -9.47 -11.15
CA PHE A 168 13.63 -8.30 -11.43
C PHE A 168 13.57 -7.27 -10.28
N ALA A 169 12.38 -7.00 -9.76
CA ALA A 169 12.20 -6.13 -8.61
C ALA A 169 12.90 -6.68 -7.36
N GLY A 170 12.81 -7.99 -7.13
CA GLY A 170 13.50 -8.66 -6.03
C GLY A 170 15.02 -8.54 -6.14
N VAL A 171 15.57 -8.80 -7.33
CA VAL A 171 17.01 -8.66 -7.59
C VAL A 171 17.48 -7.24 -7.34
N ILE A 172 16.79 -6.23 -7.89
CA ILE A 172 17.14 -4.82 -7.66
C ILE A 172 17.18 -4.52 -6.16
N MET A 173 16.15 -4.88 -5.41
CA MET A 173 16.08 -4.60 -3.97
C MET A 173 17.19 -5.31 -3.19
N LEU A 174 17.50 -6.56 -3.52
CA LEU A 174 18.53 -7.35 -2.85
C LEU A 174 19.95 -6.88 -3.19
N VAL A 175 20.18 -6.32 -4.37
CA VAL A 175 21.46 -5.68 -4.72
C VAL A 175 21.72 -4.47 -3.83
N PHE A 176 20.69 -3.66 -3.54
CA PHE A 176 20.83 -2.50 -2.64
C PHE A 176 20.89 -2.90 -1.16
N ASN A 177 20.15 -3.94 -0.76
CA ASN A 177 20.13 -4.40 0.62
C ASN A 177 19.83 -5.90 0.71
N PRO A 178 20.87 -6.76 0.77
CA PRO A 178 20.70 -8.21 0.85
C PRO A 178 20.05 -8.69 2.17
N LEU A 179 20.10 -7.87 3.22
CA LEU A 179 19.50 -8.18 4.52
C LEU A 179 17.97 -8.25 4.48
N LEU A 180 17.33 -7.65 3.46
CA LEU A 180 15.89 -7.70 3.27
C LEU A 180 15.35 -9.13 3.16
N LEU A 181 16.10 -10.03 2.52
CA LEU A 181 15.68 -11.41 2.35
C LEU A 181 15.50 -12.13 3.69
N ARG A 182 16.39 -11.88 4.64
CA ARG A 182 16.41 -12.57 5.93
C ARG A 182 15.62 -11.86 7.02
N TYR A 183 15.71 -10.55 7.10
CA TYR A 183 15.24 -9.78 8.25
C TYR A 183 13.99 -8.93 7.98
N ASP A 184 13.57 -8.75 6.72
CA ASP A 184 12.36 -8.02 6.40
C ASP A 184 11.17 -8.94 6.14
N VAL A 185 10.38 -9.18 7.18
CA VAL A 185 9.13 -9.98 7.07
C VAL A 185 8.19 -9.40 6.01
N GLY A 186 8.13 -8.07 5.87
CA GLY A 186 7.32 -7.43 4.84
C GLY A 186 7.79 -7.75 3.42
N PHE A 187 9.12 -7.82 3.20
CA PHE A 187 9.70 -8.28 1.94
C PHE A 187 9.29 -9.73 1.65
N GLN A 188 9.52 -10.63 2.62
CA GLN A 188 9.20 -12.05 2.49
C GLN A 188 7.71 -12.27 2.18
N LEU A 189 6.80 -11.67 2.97
CA LEU A 189 5.35 -11.81 2.79
C LEU A 189 4.89 -11.32 1.41
N SER A 190 5.43 -10.21 0.93
CA SER A 190 5.01 -9.66 -0.35
C SER A 190 5.48 -10.51 -1.54
N PHE A 191 6.72 -11.00 -1.51
CA PHE A 191 7.20 -11.87 -2.60
C PHE A 191 6.51 -13.22 -2.57
N LEU A 192 6.27 -13.80 -1.39
CA LEU A 192 5.49 -15.03 -1.28
C LEU A 192 4.04 -14.85 -1.74
N ALA A 193 3.40 -13.72 -1.43
CA ALA A 193 2.06 -13.43 -1.93
C ALA A 193 2.02 -13.38 -3.46
N VAL A 194 2.98 -12.68 -4.09
CA VAL A 194 3.08 -12.61 -5.56
C VAL A 194 3.34 -13.99 -6.15
N LEU A 195 4.25 -14.77 -5.59
CA LEU A 195 4.52 -16.14 -6.04
C LEU A 195 3.28 -17.03 -5.85
N GLY A 196 2.57 -16.90 -4.74
CA GLY A 196 1.30 -17.59 -4.49
C GLY A 196 0.27 -17.27 -5.58
N ILE A 197 0.09 -16.00 -5.92
CA ILE A 197 -0.83 -15.58 -6.98
C ILE A 197 -0.38 -16.13 -8.35
N ILE A 198 0.91 -16.15 -8.65
CA ILE A 198 1.41 -16.62 -9.94
C ILE A 198 1.27 -18.15 -10.09
N TYR A 199 1.57 -18.91 -9.04
CA TYR A 199 1.65 -20.37 -9.12
C TYR A 199 0.43 -21.09 -8.56
N LEU A 200 -0.17 -20.61 -7.43
CA LEU A 200 -1.29 -21.29 -6.79
C LEU A 200 -2.65 -20.85 -7.35
N LYS A 201 -2.82 -19.56 -7.68
CA LYS A 201 -4.10 -19.08 -8.23
C LYS A 201 -4.55 -19.84 -9.47
N PRO A 202 -3.69 -20.09 -10.49
CA PRO A 202 -4.10 -20.86 -11.66
C PRO A 202 -4.55 -22.31 -11.33
N ILE A 203 -4.01 -22.91 -10.27
CA ILE A 203 -4.41 -24.23 -9.79
C ILE A 203 -5.81 -24.18 -9.21
N PHE A 204 -6.11 -23.17 -8.38
CA PHE A 204 -7.43 -22.97 -7.82
C PHE A 204 -8.48 -22.61 -8.88
N ASP A 205 -8.11 -21.77 -9.83
CA ASP A 205 -8.98 -21.40 -10.94
C ASP A 205 -9.39 -22.65 -11.75
N LYS A 206 -8.42 -23.50 -12.14
CA LYS A 206 -8.68 -24.77 -12.83
C LYS A 206 -9.54 -25.74 -12.02
N TRP A 207 -9.36 -25.74 -10.70
CA TRP A 207 -10.16 -26.59 -9.82
C TRP A 207 -11.62 -26.14 -9.79
N ILE A 208 -11.87 -24.83 -9.71
CA ILE A 208 -13.21 -24.25 -9.73
C ILE A 208 -13.87 -24.42 -11.10
N GLU A 209 -13.13 -24.20 -12.22
CA GLU A 209 -13.63 -24.41 -13.57
C GLU A 209 -14.12 -25.85 -13.79
N LYS A 210 -13.45 -26.83 -13.22
CA LYS A 210 -13.85 -28.23 -13.27
C LYS A 210 -15.19 -28.48 -12.58
N TRP A 211 -15.49 -27.73 -11.52
CA TRP A 211 -16.75 -27.85 -10.76
C TRP A 211 -17.88 -27.05 -11.42
N HIS A 212 -17.60 -25.93 -12.06
CA HIS A 212 -18.57 -25.01 -12.68
C HIS A 212 -18.82 -25.27 -14.18
N LYS A 213 -18.55 -26.48 -14.67
CA LYS A 213 -18.83 -26.91 -16.07
C LYS A 213 -18.33 -25.90 -17.12
N LYS A 214 -17.09 -25.38 -17.01
CA LYS A 214 -16.44 -24.49 -17.98
C LYS A 214 -17.09 -23.11 -18.18
N GLN A 215 -17.91 -22.63 -17.25
CA GLN A 215 -18.31 -21.22 -17.27
C GLN A 215 -17.17 -20.32 -16.80
N GLU A 216 -17.07 -19.12 -17.37
CA GLU A 216 -16.08 -18.12 -16.93
C GLU A 216 -16.23 -17.85 -15.43
N ILE A 217 -15.09 -17.88 -14.73
CA ILE A 217 -15.06 -17.64 -13.28
C ILE A 217 -15.50 -16.21 -13.01
N SER A 218 -16.54 -16.01 -12.20
CA SER A 218 -17.04 -14.70 -11.84
C SER A 218 -15.93 -13.87 -11.17
N SER A 219 -15.99 -12.53 -11.32
CA SER A 219 -15.00 -11.62 -10.73
C SER A 219 -14.84 -11.82 -9.22
N MET A 220 -15.92 -12.16 -8.52
CA MET A 220 -15.87 -12.46 -7.06
C MET A 220 -15.05 -13.72 -6.77
N LEU A 221 -15.26 -14.79 -7.53
CA LEU A 221 -14.50 -16.04 -7.38
C LEU A 221 -13.01 -15.83 -7.69
N GLN A 222 -12.69 -14.98 -8.67
CA GLN A 222 -11.28 -14.62 -8.96
C GLN A 222 -10.61 -13.88 -7.80
N ILE A 223 -11.34 -13.03 -7.08
CA ILE A 223 -10.82 -12.35 -5.88
C ILE A 223 -10.60 -13.36 -4.75
N ILE A 224 -11.52 -14.32 -4.57
CA ILE A 224 -11.38 -15.37 -3.58
C ILE A 224 -10.16 -16.24 -3.88
N THR A 225 -10.02 -16.75 -5.10
CA THR A 225 -8.86 -17.60 -5.47
C THR A 225 -7.54 -16.86 -5.36
N MET A 226 -7.50 -15.59 -5.73
CA MET A 226 -6.33 -14.74 -5.57
C MET A 226 -5.97 -14.55 -4.09
N THR A 227 -6.96 -14.27 -3.24
CA THR A 227 -6.76 -14.08 -1.79
C THR A 227 -6.28 -15.36 -1.13
N LEU A 228 -6.92 -16.50 -1.42
CA LEU A 228 -6.53 -17.82 -0.89
C LEU A 228 -5.12 -18.19 -1.32
N ALA A 229 -4.78 -17.98 -2.59
CA ALA A 229 -3.45 -18.26 -3.12
C ALA A 229 -2.36 -17.44 -2.40
N ALA A 230 -2.59 -16.15 -2.22
CA ALA A 230 -1.68 -15.28 -1.49
C ALA A 230 -1.60 -15.68 -0.01
N GLN A 231 -2.73 -15.97 0.63
CA GLN A 231 -2.82 -16.32 2.05
C GLN A 231 -2.11 -17.65 2.34
N ILE A 232 -2.34 -18.69 1.54
CA ILE A 232 -1.69 -20.00 1.72
C ILE A 232 -0.17 -19.88 1.55
N ALA A 233 0.28 -19.11 0.55
CA ALA A 233 1.71 -18.92 0.33
C ALA A 233 2.39 -18.16 1.48
N THR A 234 1.70 -17.21 2.10
CA THR A 234 2.24 -16.39 3.19
C THR A 234 2.04 -16.99 4.57
N LEU A 235 1.16 -17.98 4.72
CA LEU A 235 0.73 -18.58 5.98
C LEU A 235 1.89 -19.05 6.88
N PRO A 236 2.94 -19.75 6.37
CA PRO A 236 4.04 -20.19 7.22
C PRO A 236 4.75 -19.03 7.92
N ILE A 237 5.02 -17.95 7.19
CA ILE A 237 5.69 -16.77 7.74
C ILE A 237 4.77 -15.99 8.67
N LEU A 238 3.45 -15.92 8.37
CA LEU A 238 2.47 -15.28 9.22
C LEU A 238 2.35 -15.98 10.57
N ILE A 239 2.26 -17.31 10.59
CA ILE A 239 2.21 -18.10 11.82
C ILE A 239 3.48 -17.90 12.64
N TYR A 240 4.65 -18.02 11.99
CA TYR A 240 5.93 -17.92 12.68
C TYR A 240 6.16 -16.55 13.32
N ASN A 241 5.82 -15.47 12.63
CA ASN A 241 6.11 -14.11 13.11
C ASN A 241 4.98 -13.47 13.94
N PHE A 242 3.72 -13.81 13.66
CA PHE A 242 2.56 -13.13 14.28
C PHE A 242 1.67 -14.06 15.10
N GLY A 243 1.77 -15.38 14.94
CA GLY A 243 0.98 -16.36 15.69
C GLY A 243 -0.54 -16.26 15.47
N ARG A 244 -0.98 -15.57 14.40
CA ARG A 244 -2.42 -15.30 14.16
C ARG A 244 -2.77 -15.61 12.71
N ILE A 245 -3.97 -16.17 12.52
CA ILE A 245 -4.59 -16.46 11.23
C ILE A 245 -5.99 -15.88 11.24
N SER A 246 -6.39 -15.15 10.20
CA SER A 246 -7.75 -14.70 9.99
C SER A 246 -8.44 -15.58 8.96
N PHE A 247 -9.43 -16.36 9.37
CA PHE A 247 -10.26 -17.15 8.45
C PHE A 247 -11.31 -16.29 7.72
N ILE A 248 -11.62 -15.12 8.26
CA ILE A 248 -12.60 -14.17 7.69
C ILE A 248 -11.98 -13.35 6.55
N SER A 249 -10.66 -13.28 6.49
CA SER A 249 -9.93 -12.46 5.52
C SER A 249 -10.35 -12.68 4.04
N PRO A 250 -10.58 -13.89 3.52
CA PRO A 250 -11.04 -14.06 2.14
C PRO A 250 -12.37 -13.38 1.87
N LEU A 251 -13.32 -13.50 2.80
CA LEU A 251 -14.64 -12.89 2.67
C LEU A 251 -14.57 -11.35 2.78
N ALA A 252 -13.82 -10.85 3.77
CA ALA A 252 -13.60 -9.41 3.93
C ALA A 252 -12.95 -8.80 2.68
N ASN A 253 -11.98 -9.49 2.07
CA ASN A 253 -11.32 -9.02 0.87
C ASN A 253 -12.26 -8.96 -0.35
N VAL A 254 -13.19 -9.89 -0.50
CA VAL A 254 -14.20 -9.86 -1.57
C VAL A 254 -15.04 -8.59 -1.50
N LEU A 255 -15.34 -8.12 -0.29
CA LEU A 255 -16.14 -6.91 -0.09
C LEU A 255 -15.29 -5.64 -0.24
N ILE A 256 -14.11 -5.61 0.35
CA ILE A 256 -13.33 -4.36 0.48
C ILE A 256 -12.44 -4.10 -0.75
N VAL A 257 -11.81 -5.13 -1.33
CA VAL A 257 -10.86 -4.95 -2.44
C VAL A 257 -11.47 -4.25 -3.66
N PRO A 258 -12.72 -4.56 -4.10
CA PRO A 258 -13.35 -3.83 -5.20
C PRO A 258 -13.67 -2.36 -4.88
N LEU A 259 -13.92 -2.04 -3.60
CA LEU A 259 -14.23 -0.68 -3.16
C LEU A 259 -12.98 0.18 -3.01
N LEU A 260 -11.81 -0.42 -2.81
CA LEU A 260 -10.58 0.31 -2.54
C LEU A 260 -10.18 1.32 -3.64
N PRO A 261 -10.29 1.02 -4.95
CA PRO A 261 -10.03 2.02 -5.99
C PRO A 261 -10.95 3.25 -5.89
N PHE A 262 -12.22 3.05 -5.54
CA PHE A 262 -13.18 4.14 -5.36
C PHE A 262 -12.85 4.96 -4.11
N ILE A 263 -12.59 4.30 -2.98
CA ILE A 263 -12.20 4.97 -1.73
C ILE A 263 -10.91 5.78 -1.93
N MET A 264 -9.92 5.22 -2.61
CA MET A 264 -8.67 5.92 -2.89
C MET A 264 -8.87 7.11 -3.85
N SER A 265 -9.65 6.94 -4.91
CA SER A 265 -9.93 8.01 -5.89
C SER A 265 -10.67 9.16 -5.23
N LEU A 266 -11.74 8.84 -4.49
CA LEU A 266 -12.52 9.82 -3.74
C LEU A 266 -11.67 10.46 -2.62
N GLY A 267 -10.88 9.66 -1.91
CA GLY A 267 -10.00 10.15 -0.85
C GLY A 267 -8.92 11.10 -1.36
N LEU A 268 -8.32 10.81 -2.52
CA LEU A 268 -7.36 11.73 -3.16
C LEU A 268 -8.05 12.99 -3.67
N ALA A 269 -9.22 12.86 -4.28
CA ALA A 269 -10.03 14.00 -4.73
C ALA A 269 -10.45 14.88 -3.54
N PHE A 270 -10.89 14.26 -2.43
CA PHE A 270 -11.22 14.94 -1.19
C PHE A 270 -10.00 15.68 -0.61
N ASN A 271 -8.84 15.01 -0.53
CA ASN A 271 -7.61 15.62 -0.02
C ASN A 271 -7.16 16.84 -0.84
N ILE A 272 -7.30 16.78 -2.17
CA ILE A 272 -6.96 17.89 -3.06
C ILE A 272 -8.05 18.98 -2.99
N GLY A 273 -9.32 18.57 -3.01
CA GLY A 273 -10.47 19.45 -2.96
C GLY A 273 -10.49 20.32 -1.72
N THR A 274 -10.22 19.73 -0.54
CA THR A 274 -10.18 20.48 0.73
C THR A 274 -9.11 21.57 0.78
N ILE A 275 -8.01 21.39 0.03
CA ILE A 275 -6.93 22.39 -0.04
C ILE A 275 -7.29 23.55 -0.97
N ILE A 276 -7.92 23.22 -2.12
CA ILE A 276 -8.26 24.20 -3.16
C ILE A 276 -9.52 24.98 -2.75
N TRP A 277 -10.54 24.26 -2.31
CA TRP A 277 -11.82 24.85 -1.93
C TRP A 277 -12.50 23.99 -0.86
N PRO A 278 -12.58 24.47 0.41
CA PRO A 278 -13.15 23.70 1.52
C PRO A 278 -14.56 23.16 1.26
N PHE A 279 -15.40 23.91 0.51
CA PHE A 279 -16.75 23.50 0.13
C PHE A 279 -16.77 22.19 -0.72
N LEU A 280 -15.77 21.97 -1.57
CA LEU A 280 -15.65 20.69 -2.30
C LEU A 280 -15.40 19.51 -1.37
N GLY A 281 -14.70 19.74 -0.26
CA GLY A 281 -14.52 18.74 0.78
C GLY A 281 -15.85 18.33 1.44
N GLU A 282 -16.73 19.30 1.72
CA GLU A 282 -18.05 19.02 2.32
C GLU A 282 -18.96 18.19 1.39
N ILE A 283 -18.87 18.37 0.09
CA ILE A 283 -19.62 17.56 -0.89
C ILE A 283 -19.06 16.14 -0.99
N LEU A 284 -17.73 15.99 -1.03
CA LEU A 284 -17.07 14.72 -1.21
C LEU A 284 -17.04 13.85 0.05
N ILE A 285 -17.35 14.41 1.23
CA ILE A 285 -17.37 13.66 2.49
C ILE A 285 -18.44 12.56 2.48
N TRP A 286 -19.63 12.82 1.95
CA TRP A 286 -20.76 11.90 2.00
C TRP A 286 -20.48 10.55 1.32
N PRO A 287 -20.07 10.50 0.04
CA PRO A 287 -19.78 9.22 -0.61
C PRO A 287 -18.52 8.54 0.00
N LEU A 288 -17.59 9.33 0.53
CA LEU A 288 -16.39 8.80 1.16
C LEU A 288 -16.70 8.18 2.53
N TYR A 289 -17.56 8.85 3.32
CA TYR A 289 -18.00 8.35 4.62
C TYR A 289 -18.74 7.01 4.48
N MET A 290 -19.66 6.90 3.51
CA MET A 290 -20.39 5.66 3.22
C MET A 290 -19.47 4.51 2.81
N GLY A 291 -18.31 4.80 2.24
CA GLY A 291 -17.33 3.78 1.85
C GLY A 291 -16.35 3.39 2.97
N LEU A 292 -16.24 4.20 4.03
CA LEU A 292 -15.30 3.98 5.15
C LEU A 292 -16.00 3.47 6.42
N ALA A 293 -17.28 3.77 6.59
CA ALA A 293 -18.14 3.25 7.65
C ALA A 293 -18.51 1.78 7.43
#